data_abb12e0757f36a5c4198be58ff65e1f3
#
_entry.id   abb12e0757f36a5c4198be58ff65e1f3
#
_cell.length_a   1.000
_cell.length_b   1.000
_cell.length_c   1.000
_cell.angle_alpha   90.00
_cell.angle_beta   90.00
_cell.angle_gamma   90.00
#
_symmetry.space_group_name_H-M   'P 1'
#
loop_
_entity.id
_entity.type
_entity.pdbx_description
1 polymer ?
#
loop_
_entity_poly.entity_id
_entity_poly.type
_entity_poly.pdbx_seq_one_letter_code
_entity_poly.pdbx_strand_id
1 'polypeptide(L)'
;QQLAGAELISSSTNAKATTNAHREAQLTVGVGETIAINHKGYQEGKFTVKELCPIKDMENPELVRLLLVGEDPVYQIADNMPEFPGGMAACLQHLARNIKYPTTAQKEGTQGKVIVQMVIEKDGSVDHVSIVRSISPELDAEAARVVKSMPKWKPATVKDKTVRCRYTVPVTFKLQ
;
A
#
# COMPACT_ATOMS: atom_id res chain seq x y z
N GLN A 1 -2.55 -11.48 5.11
CA GLN A 1 -3.14 -12.16 6.29
C GLN A 1 -2.02 -12.52 7.26
N GLN A 2 -2.16 -12.13 8.52
CA GLN A 2 -1.24 -12.52 9.59
C GLN A 2 -1.60 -13.94 10.07
N LEU A 3 -0.63 -14.82 10.16
CA LEU A 3 -0.84 -16.24 10.43
C LEU A 3 -0.25 -16.63 11.80
N ALA A 4 -1.06 -17.25 12.65
CA ALA A 4 -0.59 -17.95 13.83
C ALA A 4 -0.11 -19.36 13.43
N GLY A 5 0.98 -19.87 14.02
CA GLY A 5 1.55 -21.18 13.70
C GLY A 5 2.39 -21.21 12.41
N ALA A 6 2.79 -20.04 11.89
CA ALA A 6 3.76 -19.97 10.80
C ALA A 6 5.18 -20.25 11.33
N GLU A 7 5.93 -21.12 10.65
CA GLU A 7 7.31 -21.44 10.98
C GLU A 7 8.27 -20.55 10.20
N LEU A 8 9.16 -19.85 10.91
CA LEU A 8 10.23 -19.04 10.34
C LEU A 8 11.54 -19.82 10.47
N ILE A 9 12.31 -19.91 9.40
CA ILE A 9 13.57 -20.64 9.35
C ILE A 9 14.65 -19.73 8.76
N SER A 10 15.74 -19.48 9.53
CA SER A 10 16.91 -18.78 9.01
C SER A 10 17.70 -19.68 8.06
N SER A 11 18.10 -19.16 6.91
CA SER A 11 18.87 -19.90 5.90
C SER A 11 20.32 -20.18 6.31
N SER A 12 20.90 -19.36 7.16
CA SER A 12 22.31 -19.47 7.55
C SER A 12 22.50 -20.29 8.82
N THR A 13 21.68 -20.06 9.84
CA THR A 13 21.82 -20.71 11.15
C THR A 13 20.88 -21.90 11.34
N ASN A 14 19.93 -22.12 10.41
CA ASN A 14 18.84 -23.10 10.56
C ASN A 14 18.00 -22.87 11.85
N ALA A 15 18.12 -21.70 12.47
CA ALA A 15 17.31 -21.34 13.61
C ALA A 15 15.84 -21.27 13.20
N LYS A 16 14.97 -21.78 14.07
CA LYS A 16 13.53 -21.86 13.83
C LYS A 16 12.76 -21.12 14.90
N ALA A 17 11.69 -20.43 14.50
CA ALA A 17 10.72 -19.85 15.41
C ALA A 17 9.32 -20.04 14.84
N THR A 18 8.32 -20.20 15.71
CA THR A 18 6.92 -20.36 15.29
C THR A 18 6.09 -19.22 15.84
N THR A 19 5.22 -18.65 15.03
CA THR A 19 4.33 -17.58 15.48
C THR A 19 3.31 -18.07 16.49
N ASN A 20 3.17 -17.35 17.60
CA ASN A 20 2.21 -17.62 18.66
C ASN A 20 0.76 -17.25 18.26
N ALA A 21 -0.18 -17.36 19.21
CA ALA A 21 -1.58 -16.96 19.02
C ALA A 21 -1.74 -15.46 18.71
N HIS A 22 -0.81 -14.62 19.14
CA HIS A 22 -0.74 -13.19 18.84
C HIS A 22 -0.02 -12.91 17.51
N ARG A 23 0.40 -13.98 16.79
CA ARG A 23 1.08 -13.92 15.48
C ARG A 23 2.48 -13.32 15.54
N GLU A 24 3.14 -13.48 16.69
CA GLU A 24 4.50 -13.01 16.95
C GLU A 24 5.45 -14.21 17.05
N ALA A 25 6.64 -14.07 16.50
CA ALA A 25 7.73 -15.02 16.66
C ALA A 25 9.03 -14.25 16.87
N GLN A 26 9.94 -14.85 17.62
CA GLN A 26 11.24 -14.28 17.91
C GLN A 26 12.31 -15.16 17.28
N LEU A 27 13.12 -14.59 16.39
CA LEU A 27 14.19 -15.28 15.69
C LEU A 27 15.42 -14.38 15.62
N THR A 28 16.56 -14.84 16.09
CA THR A 28 17.83 -14.11 16.00
C THR A 28 18.43 -14.34 14.61
N VAL A 29 18.65 -13.27 13.87
CA VAL A 29 19.18 -13.31 12.49
C VAL A 29 20.14 -12.15 12.25
N GLY A 30 21.08 -12.34 11.30
CA GLY A 30 21.99 -11.29 10.84
C GLY A 30 21.47 -10.54 9.63
N VAL A 31 22.05 -9.37 9.37
CA VAL A 31 21.78 -8.63 8.12
C VAL A 31 22.30 -9.44 6.94
N GLY A 32 21.52 -9.52 5.88
CA GLY A 32 21.80 -10.33 4.67
C GLY A 32 21.28 -11.76 4.74
N GLU A 33 20.79 -12.22 5.89
CA GLU A 33 20.18 -13.55 6.00
C GLU A 33 18.82 -13.61 5.32
N THR A 34 18.54 -14.77 4.73
CA THR A 34 17.21 -15.06 4.18
C THR A 34 16.41 -15.90 5.17
N ILE A 35 15.18 -15.48 5.43
CA ILE A 35 14.25 -16.20 6.29
C ILE A 35 13.17 -16.83 5.41
N ALA A 36 12.98 -18.13 5.53
CA ALA A 36 11.85 -18.84 4.93
C ALA A 36 10.68 -18.85 5.90
N ILE A 37 9.47 -18.62 5.38
CA ILE A 37 8.23 -18.70 6.16
C ILE A 37 7.39 -19.84 5.60
N ASN A 38 7.10 -20.80 6.43
CA ASN A 38 6.26 -21.94 6.11
C ASN A 38 4.98 -21.91 6.95
N HIS A 39 3.84 -22.09 6.30
CA HIS A 39 2.56 -22.29 6.98
C HIS A 39 1.71 -23.29 6.22
N LYS A 40 1.06 -24.20 6.95
CA LYS A 40 0.22 -25.25 6.37
C LYS A 40 -0.89 -24.66 5.50
N GLY A 41 -0.92 -24.99 4.21
CA GLY A 41 -1.91 -24.50 3.25
C GLY A 41 -1.50 -23.23 2.50
N TYR A 42 -0.27 -22.74 2.67
CA TYR A 42 0.28 -21.59 1.95
C TYR A 42 1.57 -21.96 1.25
N GLN A 43 1.91 -21.20 0.20
CA GLN A 43 3.22 -21.36 -0.44
C GLN A 43 4.32 -20.79 0.47
N GLU A 44 5.50 -21.38 0.40
CA GLU A 44 6.68 -20.89 1.12
C GLU A 44 7.01 -19.46 0.73
N GLY A 45 7.05 -18.56 1.71
CA GLY A 45 7.53 -17.18 1.55
C GLY A 45 9.01 -17.10 1.93
N LYS A 46 9.78 -16.29 1.19
CA LYS A 46 11.19 -15.98 1.51
C LYS A 46 11.41 -14.49 1.56
N PHE A 47 12.16 -14.02 2.55
CA PHE A 47 12.58 -12.63 2.62
C PHE A 47 14.02 -12.52 3.16
N THR A 48 14.73 -11.51 2.72
CA THR A 48 16.11 -11.23 3.15
C THR A 48 16.12 -10.05 4.11
N VAL A 49 16.82 -10.19 5.24
CA VAL A 49 16.99 -9.11 6.22
C VAL A 49 17.94 -8.07 5.65
N LYS A 50 17.42 -6.92 5.24
CA LYS A 50 18.22 -5.85 4.63
C LYS A 50 18.83 -4.89 5.65
N GLU A 51 18.16 -4.66 6.77
CA GLU A 51 18.55 -3.68 7.78
C GLU A 51 17.97 -4.06 9.14
N LEU A 52 18.78 -3.93 10.18
CA LEU A 52 18.32 -4.04 11.57
C LEU A 52 17.88 -2.65 12.00
N CYS A 53 16.59 -2.46 12.29
CA CYS A 53 16.09 -1.21 12.86
C CYS A 53 16.16 -1.28 14.39
N PRO A 54 17.07 -0.57 15.05
CA PRO A 54 17.06 -0.49 16.51
C PRO A 54 15.90 0.37 16.97
N ILE A 55 14.95 -0.22 17.67
CA ILE A 55 13.86 0.52 18.33
C ILE A 55 14.45 1.06 19.64
N LYS A 56 14.65 2.36 19.70
CA LYS A 56 15.35 3.06 20.80
C LYS A 56 14.52 3.24 22.08
N ASP A 57 13.24 2.91 22.07
CA ASP A 57 12.31 3.26 23.16
C ASP A 57 11.53 2.06 23.73
N MET A 58 12.17 0.91 23.88
CA MET A 58 11.57 -0.20 24.61
C MET A 58 12.43 -0.56 25.83
N GLU A 59 11.78 -0.78 26.95
CA GLU A 59 12.38 -1.24 28.22
C GLU A 59 13.07 -2.62 28.13
N ASN A 60 13.12 -3.20 26.93
CA ASN A 60 13.81 -4.47 26.68
C ASN A 60 14.68 -4.36 25.42
N PRO A 61 16.02 -4.19 25.57
CA PRO A 61 16.94 -3.94 24.45
C PRO A 61 17.15 -5.14 23.51
N GLU A 62 16.56 -6.30 23.78
CA GLU A 62 16.72 -7.52 22.98
C GLU A 62 15.56 -7.78 21.98
N LEU A 63 14.51 -6.96 21.97
CA LEU A 63 13.38 -7.15 21.05
C LEU A 63 13.63 -6.40 19.74
N VAL A 64 14.30 -7.04 18.81
CA VAL A 64 14.31 -6.62 17.39
C VAL A 64 12.96 -6.97 16.79
N ARG A 65 12.11 -5.98 16.61
CA ARG A 65 10.91 -6.13 15.79
C ARG A 65 11.34 -6.25 14.35
N LEU A 66 11.36 -7.47 13.83
CA LEU A 66 11.47 -7.70 12.38
C LEU A 66 10.21 -7.15 11.74
N LEU A 67 10.28 -5.93 11.24
CA LEU A 67 9.38 -5.49 10.17
C LEU A 67 9.73 -6.37 8.96
N LEU A 68 8.82 -7.26 8.62
CA LEU A 68 8.89 -8.01 7.37
C LEU A 68 8.90 -6.99 6.21
N VAL A 69 10.08 -6.69 5.72
CA VAL A 69 10.24 -5.84 4.53
C VAL A 69 10.00 -6.74 3.31
N GLY A 70 8.79 -7.23 3.18
CA GLY A 70 8.26 -7.80 1.94
C GLY A 70 7.82 -6.71 0.97
N GLU A 71 7.35 -5.59 1.50
CA GLU A 71 7.06 -4.35 0.78
C GLU A 71 7.31 -3.19 1.73
N ASP A 72 7.88 -2.10 1.22
CA ASP A 72 8.00 -0.86 1.98
C ASP A 72 6.64 -0.50 2.61
N PRO A 73 6.59 -0.14 3.90
CA PRO A 73 5.33 0.14 4.57
C PRO A 73 4.55 1.22 3.83
N VAL A 74 3.26 0.99 3.63
CA VAL A 74 2.37 2.01 3.07
C VAL A 74 1.84 2.87 4.20
N TYR A 75 2.27 4.11 4.25
CA TYR A 75 1.84 5.08 5.24
C TYR A 75 0.42 5.57 4.94
N GLN A 76 -0.37 5.82 5.97
CA GLN A 76 -1.67 6.48 5.84
C GLN A 76 -1.56 7.98 6.08
N ILE A 77 -0.58 8.38 6.89
CA ILE A 77 -0.25 9.76 7.21
C ILE A 77 1.27 9.90 7.11
N ALA A 78 1.73 10.95 6.45
CA ALA A 78 3.13 11.30 6.29
C ALA A 78 3.35 12.75 6.74
N ASP A 79 4.59 13.14 7.00
CA ASP A 79 4.92 14.54 7.38
C ASP A 79 4.55 15.49 6.24
N ASN A 80 4.84 15.08 4.99
CA ASN A 80 4.34 15.71 3.80
C ASN A 80 3.55 14.69 2.99
N MET A 81 2.26 14.94 2.81
CA MET A 81 1.38 14.08 2.04
C MET A 81 1.70 14.14 0.54
N PRO A 82 1.37 13.09 -0.24
CA PRO A 82 1.54 13.13 -1.69
C PRO A 82 0.77 14.30 -2.31
N GLU A 83 1.36 14.93 -3.32
CA GLU A 83 0.74 16.05 -3.99
C GLU A 83 0.70 15.84 -5.51
N PHE A 84 -0.47 16.06 -6.11
CA PHE A 84 -0.61 16.05 -7.58
C PHE A 84 0.13 17.27 -8.17
N PRO A 85 0.80 17.13 -9.34
CA PRO A 85 1.39 18.27 -10.03
C PRO A 85 0.38 19.40 -10.27
N GLY A 86 0.59 20.56 -9.62
CA GLY A 86 -0.36 21.65 -9.62
C GLY A 86 -1.44 21.60 -8.55
N GLY A 87 -1.32 20.69 -7.59
CA GLY A 87 -2.19 20.57 -6.43
C GLY A 87 -3.53 19.87 -6.69
N MET A 88 -4.40 19.86 -5.69
CA MET A 88 -5.69 19.14 -5.74
C MET A 88 -6.63 19.71 -6.82
N ALA A 89 -6.61 21.02 -7.05
CA ALA A 89 -7.43 21.63 -8.10
C ALA A 89 -7.06 21.11 -9.49
N ALA A 90 -5.76 20.99 -9.78
CA ALA A 90 -5.27 20.42 -11.03
C ALA A 90 -5.59 18.92 -11.14
N CYS A 91 -5.55 18.18 -10.03
CA CYS A 91 -5.98 16.78 -9.98
C CYS A 91 -7.45 16.63 -10.39
N LEU A 92 -8.34 17.41 -9.80
CA LEU A 92 -9.77 17.38 -10.13
C LEU A 92 -10.05 17.78 -11.58
N GLN A 93 -9.32 18.78 -12.11
CA GLN A 93 -9.41 19.16 -13.52
C GLN A 93 -8.90 18.04 -14.44
N HIS A 94 -7.80 17.38 -14.08
CA HIS A 94 -7.27 16.25 -14.84
C HIS A 94 -8.30 15.12 -14.93
N LEU A 95 -8.91 14.79 -13.80
CA LEU A 95 -9.98 13.78 -13.74
C LEU A 95 -11.14 14.19 -14.64
N ALA A 96 -11.67 15.40 -14.47
CA ALA A 96 -12.82 15.89 -15.25
C ALA A 96 -12.58 15.90 -16.77
N ARG A 97 -11.36 16.18 -17.21
CA ARG A 97 -10.99 16.20 -18.64
C ARG A 97 -10.80 14.80 -19.23
N ASN A 98 -10.37 13.82 -18.43
CA ASN A 98 -10.00 12.48 -18.89
C ASN A 98 -11.09 11.43 -18.64
N ILE A 99 -12.12 11.77 -17.86
CA ILE A 99 -13.27 10.91 -17.63
C ILE A 99 -14.07 10.78 -18.92
N LYS A 100 -14.30 9.53 -19.31
CA LYS A 100 -15.26 9.17 -20.37
C LYS A 100 -16.51 8.60 -19.70
N TYR A 101 -17.60 9.34 -19.78
CA TYR A 101 -18.85 8.86 -19.19
C TYR A 101 -19.35 7.64 -19.94
N PRO A 102 -19.53 6.48 -19.27
CA PRO A 102 -20.04 5.28 -19.94
C PRO A 102 -21.46 5.50 -20.50
N THR A 103 -21.70 5.06 -21.72
CA THR A 103 -22.99 5.26 -22.40
C THR A 103 -24.15 4.57 -21.69
N THR A 104 -23.91 3.45 -21.03
CA THR A 104 -24.89 2.75 -20.19
C THR A 104 -25.30 3.61 -19.01
N ALA A 105 -24.33 4.12 -18.25
CA ALA A 105 -24.58 4.99 -17.10
C ALA A 105 -25.24 6.33 -17.50
N GLN A 106 -24.95 6.85 -18.71
CA GLN A 106 -25.63 8.03 -19.24
C GLN A 106 -27.12 7.76 -19.49
N LYS A 107 -27.44 6.62 -20.11
CA LYS A 107 -28.82 6.22 -20.40
C LYS A 107 -29.64 5.98 -19.14
N GLU A 108 -29.01 5.46 -18.11
CA GLU A 108 -29.63 5.16 -16.81
C GLU A 108 -29.69 6.38 -15.90
N GLY A 109 -29.06 7.50 -16.28
CA GLY A 109 -28.97 8.69 -15.45
C GLY A 109 -28.15 8.52 -14.16
N THR A 110 -27.27 7.51 -14.11
CA THR A 110 -26.51 7.17 -12.92
C THR A 110 -25.41 8.20 -12.66
N GLN A 111 -25.51 8.96 -11.57
CA GLN A 111 -24.57 10.02 -11.19
C GLN A 111 -24.04 9.81 -9.77
N GLY A 112 -22.91 10.44 -9.43
CA GLY A 112 -22.41 10.44 -8.07
C GLY A 112 -20.89 10.54 -7.97
N LYS A 113 -20.37 10.22 -6.78
CA LYS A 113 -18.93 10.25 -6.50
C LYS A 113 -18.44 8.82 -6.20
N VAL A 114 -17.56 8.33 -7.04
CA VAL A 114 -16.78 7.10 -6.77
C VAL A 114 -15.57 7.51 -5.95
N ILE A 115 -15.35 6.86 -4.82
CA ILE A 115 -14.17 7.09 -3.99
C ILE A 115 -13.13 6.05 -4.33
N VAL A 116 -12.02 6.51 -4.90
CA VAL A 116 -10.89 5.66 -5.31
C VAL A 116 -9.75 5.83 -4.32
N GLN A 117 -9.24 4.74 -3.82
CA GLN A 117 -8.05 4.68 -2.99
C GLN A 117 -6.89 4.13 -3.83
N MET A 118 -5.72 4.70 -3.66
CA MET A 118 -4.51 4.33 -4.38
C MET A 118 -3.31 4.43 -3.47
N VAL A 119 -2.20 3.83 -3.86
CA VAL A 119 -0.89 4.01 -3.25
C VAL A 119 -0.04 4.86 -4.18
N ILE A 120 0.52 5.94 -3.65
CA ILE A 120 1.54 6.72 -4.33
C ILE A 120 2.89 6.15 -3.93
N GLU A 121 3.62 5.65 -4.91
CA GLU A 121 4.93 5.05 -4.73
C GLU A 121 6.02 6.11 -4.46
N LYS A 122 7.20 5.68 -4.03
CA LYS A 122 8.35 6.56 -3.75
C LYS A 122 8.80 7.38 -4.95
N ASP A 123 8.56 6.88 -6.16
CA ASP A 123 8.85 7.58 -7.42
C ASP A 123 7.70 8.45 -7.91
N GLY A 124 6.61 8.54 -7.15
CA GLY A 124 5.41 9.29 -7.47
C GLY A 124 4.40 8.56 -8.37
N SER A 125 4.68 7.35 -8.78
CA SER A 125 3.73 6.55 -9.59
C SER A 125 2.52 6.12 -8.76
N VAL A 126 1.38 5.94 -9.47
CA VAL A 126 0.13 5.47 -8.85
C VAL A 126 0.05 3.96 -8.99
N ASP A 127 -0.13 3.27 -7.87
CA ASP A 127 -0.30 1.83 -7.82
C ASP A 127 -1.42 1.41 -6.85
N HIS A 128 -1.73 0.12 -6.77
CA HIS A 128 -2.73 -0.46 -5.85
C HIS A 128 -4.07 0.29 -5.84
N VAL A 129 -4.59 0.58 -7.04
CA VAL A 129 -5.86 1.29 -7.20
C VAL A 129 -7.03 0.39 -6.79
N SER A 130 -7.83 0.84 -5.84
CA SER A 130 -9.03 0.14 -5.32
C SER A 130 -10.20 1.09 -5.16
N ILE A 131 -11.43 0.57 -5.28
CA ILE A 131 -12.65 1.34 -5.08
C ILE A 131 -13.09 1.18 -3.63
N VAL A 132 -13.17 2.31 -2.90
CA VAL A 132 -13.64 2.35 -1.51
C VAL A 132 -15.15 2.57 -1.45
N ARG A 133 -15.66 3.40 -2.37
CA ARG A 133 -17.11 3.64 -2.51
C ARG A 133 -17.49 3.51 -3.98
N SER A 134 -18.27 2.49 -4.26
CA SER A 134 -18.82 2.15 -5.57
C SER A 134 -20.16 2.88 -5.81
N ILE A 135 -20.49 3.10 -7.09
CA ILE A 135 -21.80 3.56 -7.54
C ILE A 135 -22.36 2.55 -8.55
N SER A 136 -21.60 2.27 -9.61
CA SER A 136 -21.91 1.23 -10.57
C SER A 136 -20.62 0.64 -11.14
N PRO A 137 -20.64 -0.62 -11.60
CA PRO A 137 -19.44 -1.27 -12.14
C PRO A 137 -18.78 -0.49 -13.28
N GLU A 138 -19.56 0.15 -14.13
CA GLU A 138 -19.07 0.93 -15.28
C GLU A 138 -18.38 2.23 -14.81
N LEU A 139 -18.99 2.94 -13.85
CA LEU A 139 -18.39 4.15 -13.28
C LEU A 139 -17.15 3.83 -12.48
N ASP A 140 -17.13 2.72 -11.77
CA ASP A 140 -15.99 2.25 -10.99
C ASP A 140 -14.80 1.88 -11.88
N ALA A 141 -15.07 1.15 -12.99
CA ALA A 141 -14.05 0.79 -13.96
C ALA A 141 -13.43 2.05 -14.62
N GLU A 142 -14.27 3.01 -15.00
CA GLU A 142 -13.80 4.26 -15.58
C GLU A 142 -13.00 5.11 -14.57
N ALA A 143 -13.47 5.22 -13.32
CA ALA A 143 -12.76 5.89 -12.24
C ALA A 143 -11.37 5.28 -12.01
N ALA A 144 -11.29 3.95 -11.95
CA ALA A 144 -10.01 3.25 -11.80
C ALA A 144 -9.08 3.48 -13.00
N ARG A 145 -9.62 3.47 -14.24
CA ARG A 145 -8.86 3.73 -15.46
C ARG A 145 -8.23 5.13 -15.44
N VAL A 146 -9.02 6.14 -15.13
CA VAL A 146 -8.55 7.55 -15.12
C VAL A 146 -7.51 7.77 -14.03
N VAL A 147 -7.72 7.19 -12.84
CA VAL A 147 -6.75 7.28 -11.74
C VAL A 147 -5.42 6.62 -12.10
N LYS A 148 -5.44 5.45 -12.74
CA LYS A 148 -4.22 4.77 -13.24
C LYS A 148 -3.49 5.55 -14.34
N SER A 149 -4.18 6.41 -15.07
CA SER A 149 -3.60 7.24 -16.14
C SER A 149 -3.01 8.57 -15.65
N MET A 150 -3.06 8.85 -14.35
CA MET A 150 -2.53 10.07 -13.77
C MET A 150 -1.01 10.20 -13.98
N PRO A 151 -0.48 11.41 -14.16
CA PRO A 151 0.96 11.66 -14.17
C PRO A 151 1.57 11.34 -12.79
N LYS A 152 2.89 11.30 -12.74
CA LYS A 152 3.61 11.11 -11.48
C LYS A 152 3.29 12.23 -10.49
N TRP A 153 2.98 11.83 -9.26
CA TRP A 153 2.76 12.71 -8.13
C TRP A 153 4.09 13.07 -7.45
N LYS A 154 4.10 14.14 -6.68
CA LYS A 154 5.14 14.37 -5.69
C LYS A 154 4.94 13.34 -4.57
N PRO A 155 5.93 12.47 -4.29
CA PRO A 155 5.76 11.42 -3.30
C PRO A 155 5.65 11.99 -1.88
N ALA A 156 5.05 11.22 -0.98
CA ALA A 156 5.04 11.53 0.44
C ALA A 156 6.44 11.45 1.04
N THR A 157 6.68 12.22 2.10
CA THR A 157 7.93 12.13 2.87
C THR A 157 7.68 12.02 4.36
N VAL A 158 8.52 11.21 5.02
CA VAL A 158 8.60 11.10 6.47
C VAL A 158 10.08 11.27 6.85
N LYS A 159 10.38 12.25 7.71
CA LYS A 159 11.77 12.60 8.09
C LYS A 159 12.68 12.76 6.85
N ASP A 160 12.21 13.53 5.86
CA ASP A 160 12.88 13.83 4.59
C ASP A 160 13.15 12.61 3.67
N LYS A 161 12.64 11.44 4.02
CA LYS A 161 12.71 10.24 3.18
C LYS A 161 11.41 10.04 2.43
N THR A 162 11.49 9.76 1.13
CA THR A 162 10.31 9.41 0.32
C THR A 162 9.74 8.06 0.76
N VAL A 163 8.43 8.02 0.96
CA VAL A 163 7.69 6.83 1.43
C VAL A 163 6.51 6.53 0.52
N ARG A 164 6.07 5.28 0.53
CA ARG A 164 4.81 4.87 -0.08
C ARG A 164 3.66 5.38 0.78
N CYS A 165 2.70 6.04 0.19
CA CYS A 165 1.59 6.59 0.94
C CYS A 165 0.25 6.27 0.29
N ARG A 166 -0.72 5.90 1.12
CA ARG A 166 -2.10 5.69 0.70
C ARG A 166 -2.79 7.03 0.54
N TYR A 167 -3.44 7.20 -0.60
CA TYR A 167 -4.18 8.43 -0.89
C TYR A 167 -5.55 8.09 -1.44
N THR A 168 -6.51 8.99 -1.22
CA THR A 168 -7.90 8.79 -1.64
C THR A 168 -8.38 10.00 -2.41
N VAL A 169 -8.95 9.76 -3.59
CA VAL A 169 -9.49 10.82 -4.46
C VAL A 169 -10.95 10.57 -4.78
N PRO A 170 -11.80 11.62 -4.75
CA PRO A 170 -13.17 11.54 -5.24
C PRO A 170 -13.22 11.75 -6.75
N VAL A 171 -13.75 10.80 -7.49
CA VAL A 171 -14.04 10.90 -8.92
C VAL A 171 -15.52 11.20 -9.07
N THR A 172 -15.86 12.41 -9.56
CA THR A 172 -17.24 12.87 -9.65
C THR A 172 -17.77 12.65 -11.06
N PHE A 173 -18.86 11.89 -11.16
CA PHE A 173 -19.64 11.70 -12.37
C PHE A 173 -20.92 12.53 -12.29
N LYS A 174 -21.07 13.50 -13.18
CA LYS A 174 -22.23 14.38 -13.27
C LYS A 174 -22.65 14.48 -14.72
N LEU A 175 -23.93 14.25 -14.99
CA LEU A 175 -24.54 14.50 -16.30
C LEU A 175 -24.72 16.01 -16.49
N GLN A 176 -24.41 16.48 -17.68
CA GLN A 176 -24.70 17.87 -18.09
C GLN A 176 -26.10 17.98 -18.66
#